data_2fe73e3a79aab5e52c331bef25cf8fb8
#
_entry.id   2fe73e3a79aab5e52c331bef25cf8fb8
#
_cell.length_a   1.000
_cell.length_b   1.000
_cell.length_c   1.000
_cell.angle_alpha   90.00
_cell.angle_beta   90.00
_cell.angle_gamma   90.00
#
_symmetry.space_group_name_H-M   'P 1'
#
loop_
_entity.id
_entity.type
_entity.pdbx_description
1 polymer ?
#
loop_
_entity_poly.entity_id
_entity_poly.type
_entity_poly.pdbx_seq_one_letter_code
_entity_poly.pdbx_strand_id
1 'polypeptide(L)'
;PYAKQRPVNGNTLRLLSQLSNKATRVKREVPIQVCIGNPPYKDKAEGMGGWVESGFRSPDIASPILDDFRAPGMGKYEYVLKNLYVYFWRWAFWKVFEDSFRALEGQPDSSQRAGVVCFITADGYLHGPGFAGMREYIRRSSSRGWIINVTPEGKRPPAKNAVFAIETPVSIALF
;
A
#
# COMPACT_ATOMS: atom_id res chain seq x y z
N PRO A 1 14.58 34.11 15.31
CA PRO A 1 14.83 34.72 14.02
C PRO A 1 14.09 33.89 12.98
N TYR A 2 12.91 34.41 12.54
CA TYR A 2 12.14 33.83 11.46
C TYR A 2 12.94 33.98 10.16
N ALA A 3 13.29 32.87 9.52
CA ALA A 3 13.89 32.91 8.20
C ALA A 3 12.90 33.62 7.26
N LYS A 4 13.30 34.75 6.67
CA LYS A 4 12.53 35.46 5.65
C LYS A 4 12.27 34.47 4.51
N GLN A 5 11.01 34.08 4.33
CA GLN A 5 10.61 33.29 3.15
C GLN A 5 10.98 34.11 1.91
N ARG A 6 11.87 33.58 1.09
CA ARG A 6 12.19 34.18 -0.22
C ARG A 6 10.93 34.13 -1.07
N PRO A 7 10.56 35.23 -1.76
CA PRO A 7 9.43 35.19 -2.67
C PRO A 7 9.67 34.11 -3.73
N VAL A 8 8.71 33.19 -3.86
CA VAL A 8 8.78 32.13 -4.87
C VAL A 8 8.63 32.80 -6.24
N ASN A 9 9.62 32.69 -7.09
CA ASN A 9 9.60 33.25 -8.43
C ASN A 9 8.45 32.63 -9.25
N GLY A 10 7.74 33.41 -10.06
CA GLY A 10 6.64 32.94 -10.89
C GLY A 10 7.01 31.77 -11.81
N ASN A 11 8.26 31.68 -12.27
CA ASN A 11 8.79 30.55 -13.03
C ASN A 11 8.86 29.28 -12.19
N THR A 12 9.21 29.38 -10.90
CA THR A 12 9.25 28.22 -9.98
C THR A 12 7.84 27.69 -9.73
N LEU A 13 6.85 28.58 -9.52
CA LEU A 13 5.45 28.17 -9.36
C LEU A 13 4.91 27.49 -10.62
N ARG A 14 5.23 28.01 -11.79
CA ARG A 14 4.84 27.38 -13.08
C ARG A 14 5.46 26.00 -13.25
N LEU A 15 6.74 25.85 -12.94
CA LEU A 15 7.44 24.57 -12.99
C LEU A 15 6.83 23.55 -12.00
N LEU A 16 6.57 23.96 -10.76
CA LEU A 16 5.91 23.12 -9.76
C LEU A 16 4.51 22.68 -10.20
N SER A 17 3.73 23.60 -10.79
CA SER A 17 2.42 23.29 -11.35
C SER A 17 2.51 22.27 -12.50
N GLN A 18 3.47 22.45 -13.41
CA GLN A 18 3.69 21.49 -14.51
C GLN A 18 4.10 20.11 -14.00
N LEU A 19 5.01 20.04 -13.01
CA LEU A 19 5.43 18.78 -12.38
C LEU A 19 4.26 18.12 -11.64
N SER A 20 3.45 18.89 -10.91
CA SER A 20 2.26 18.39 -10.24
C SER A 20 1.25 17.82 -11.22
N ASN A 21 0.98 18.51 -12.33
CA ASN A 21 0.07 18.06 -13.37
C ASN A 21 0.58 16.78 -14.05
N LYS A 22 1.89 16.70 -14.33
CA LYS A 22 2.52 15.50 -14.89
C LYS A 22 2.41 14.32 -13.92
N ALA A 23 2.68 14.54 -12.63
CA ALA A 23 2.55 13.50 -11.61
C ALA A 23 1.09 13.03 -11.46
N THR A 24 0.14 13.95 -11.50
CA THR A 24 -1.29 13.64 -11.47
C THR A 24 -1.71 12.81 -12.67
N ARG A 25 -1.24 13.18 -13.85
CA ARG A 25 -1.47 12.42 -15.09
C ARG A 25 -0.91 11.00 -14.97
N VAL A 26 0.33 10.83 -14.53
CA VAL A 26 0.92 9.50 -14.31
C VAL A 26 0.09 8.68 -13.33
N LYS A 27 -0.35 9.28 -12.23
CA LYS A 27 -1.17 8.59 -11.21
C LYS A 27 -2.54 8.16 -11.74
N ARG A 28 -3.13 8.93 -12.63
CA ARG A 28 -4.51 8.72 -13.11
C ARG A 28 -4.59 7.96 -14.44
N GLU A 29 -3.64 8.17 -15.34
CA GLU A 29 -3.75 7.73 -16.74
C GLU A 29 -2.74 6.65 -17.12
N VAL A 30 -1.64 6.48 -16.35
CA VAL A 30 -0.62 5.48 -16.70
C VAL A 30 -0.87 4.16 -15.97
N PRO A 31 -0.98 3.01 -16.65
CA PRO A 31 -1.08 1.69 -16.02
C PRO A 31 0.17 1.39 -15.17
N ILE A 32 -0.02 1.22 -13.86
CA ILE A 32 1.04 0.76 -12.97
C ILE A 32 0.97 -0.77 -12.94
N GLN A 33 1.96 -1.41 -13.51
CA GLN A 33 2.06 -2.88 -13.53
C GLN A 33 2.97 -3.41 -12.44
N VAL A 34 3.87 -2.57 -11.91
CA VAL A 34 4.83 -2.98 -10.89
C VAL A 34 4.83 -1.96 -9.77
N CYS A 35 4.59 -2.41 -8.54
CA CYS A 35 4.69 -1.63 -7.33
C CYS A 35 5.71 -2.28 -6.39
N ILE A 36 6.87 -1.64 -6.22
CA ILE A 36 7.94 -2.10 -5.33
C ILE A 36 8.16 -1.04 -4.26
N GLY A 37 8.32 -1.47 -3.00
CA GLY A 37 8.52 -0.50 -1.94
C GLY A 37 8.90 -1.09 -0.58
N ASN A 38 9.20 -0.16 0.32
CA ASN A 38 9.37 -0.38 1.74
C ASN A 38 8.41 0.54 2.50
N PRO A 39 7.14 0.13 2.66
CA PRO A 39 6.16 0.92 3.39
C PRO A 39 6.59 1.16 4.84
N PRO A 40 6.25 2.32 5.42
CA PRO A 40 6.60 2.62 6.80
C PRO A 40 5.88 1.68 7.79
N TYR A 41 6.60 1.22 8.82
CA TYR A 41 6.13 0.27 9.84
C TYR A 41 5.52 0.99 11.06
N LYS A 42 4.59 1.90 10.80
CA LYS A 42 3.93 2.63 11.88
C LYS A 42 2.68 1.90 12.34
N ASP A 43 2.68 1.49 13.61
CA ASP A 43 1.50 1.00 14.30
C ASP A 43 0.54 2.14 14.64
N LYS A 44 -0.73 1.80 14.87
CA LYS A 44 -1.77 2.76 15.28
C LYS A 44 -1.85 3.98 14.34
N ALA A 45 -1.88 3.69 13.05
CA ALA A 45 -1.94 4.69 11.99
C ALA A 45 -3.37 5.07 11.60
N GLU A 46 -4.33 4.93 12.52
CA GLU A 46 -5.72 5.32 12.31
C GLU A 46 -5.82 6.78 11.86
N GLY A 47 -6.63 7.04 10.84
CA GLY A 47 -6.76 8.34 10.20
C GLY A 47 -5.64 8.71 9.22
N MET A 48 -4.62 7.87 9.07
CA MET A 48 -3.49 8.11 8.14
C MET A 48 -3.67 7.42 6.79
N GLY A 49 -4.65 6.53 6.66
CA GLY A 49 -4.90 5.75 5.44
C GLY A 49 -5.60 6.52 4.33
N GLY A 50 -6.05 7.76 4.61
CA GLY A 50 -6.81 8.55 3.64
C GLY A 50 -8.02 7.77 3.12
N TRP A 51 -8.28 7.84 1.82
CA TRP A 51 -9.43 7.17 1.20
C TRP A 51 -9.36 5.63 1.26
N VAL A 52 -8.19 5.05 1.42
CA VAL A 52 -8.05 3.59 1.63
C VAL A 52 -8.76 3.15 2.90
N GLU A 53 -8.70 3.98 3.93
CA GLU A 53 -9.27 3.73 5.24
C GLU A 53 -10.69 4.28 5.40
N SER A 54 -10.98 5.44 4.81
CA SER A 54 -12.23 6.18 5.03
C SER A 54 -13.21 6.16 3.85
N GLY A 55 -12.82 5.57 2.72
CA GLY A 55 -13.56 5.64 1.48
C GLY A 55 -13.32 6.95 0.72
N PHE A 56 -13.69 6.95 -0.54
CA PHE A 56 -13.60 8.11 -1.43
C PHE A 56 -15.01 8.58 -1.77
N ARG A 57 -15.22 9.90 -1.80
CA ARG A 57 -16.50 10.49 -2.20
C ARG A 57 -16.68 10.43 -3.73
N SER A 58 -16.59 9.23 -4.27
CA SER A 58 -16.85 8.95 -5.68
C SER A 58 -17.85 7.79 -5.77
N PRO A 59 -18.77 7.79 -6.74
CA PRO A 59 -19.70 6.68 -6.92
C PRO A 59 -19.01 5.33 -7.05
N ASP A 60 -17.81 5.30 -7.62
CA ASP A 60 -17.06 4.07 -7.91
C ASP A 60 -16.29 3.52 -6.71
N ILE A 61 -15.99 4.36 -5.71
CA ILE A 61 -15.25 3.96 -4.50
C ILE A 61 -15.91 4.61 -3.27
N ALA A 62 -17.15 4.27 -3.02
CA ALA A 62 -17.89 4.84 -1.89
C ALA A 62 -17.48 4.27 -0.54
N SER A 63 -17.04 3.00 -0.51
CA SER A 63 -16.63 2.30 0.70
C SER A 63 -15.11 2.28 0.84
N PRO A 64 -14.59 2.21 2.09
CA PRO A 64 -13.17 2.00 2.32
C PRO A 64 -12.69 0.71 1.67
N ILE A 65 -11.68 0.77 0.81
CA ILE A 65 -11.14 -0.45 0.23
C ILE A 65 -10.44 -1.33 1.27
N LEU A 66 -10.07 -0.78 2.41
CA LEU A 66 -9.53 -1.53 3.53
C LEU A 66 -10.50 -2.61 4.05
N ASP A 67 -11.80 -2.43 3.83
CA ASP A 67 -12.82 -3.38 4.28
C ASP A 67 -12.65 -4.76 3.65
N ASP A 68 -12.04 -4.86 2.48
CA ASP A 68 -11.69 -6.13 1.85
C ASP A 68 -10.69 -6.98 2.66
N PHE A 69 -9.97 -6.35 3.58
CA PHE A 69 -9.04 -7.03 4.49
C PHE A 69 -9.69 -7.50 5.79
N ARG A 70 -10.97 -7.18 6.01
CA ARG A 70 -11.73 -7.65 7.17
C ARG A 70 -12.19 -9.09 6.96
N ALA A 71 -12.24 -9.86 8.04
CA ALA A 71 -12.78 -11.21 8.03
C ALA A 71 -13.90 -11.35 9.06
N PRO A 72 -14.97 -12.07 8.74
CA PRO A 72 -16.04 -12.34 9.70
C PRO A 72 -15.51 -12.95 11.00
N GLY A 73 -16.00 -12.46 12.14
CA GLY A 73 -15.60 -12.95 13.46
C GLY A 73 -14.25 -12.47 13.98
N MET A 74 -13.50 -11.67 13.21
CA MET A 74 -12.17 -11.18 13.61
C MET A 74 -12.18 -9.77 14.20
N GLY A 75 -13.33 -9.15 14.44
CA GLY A 75 -13.48 -7.75 14.86
C GLY A 75 -12.60 -7.33 16.04
N LYS A 76 -12.44 -8.18 17.05
CA LYS A 76 -11.56 -7.89 18.22
C LYS A 76 -10.07 -7.77 17.85
N TYR A 77 -9.66 -8.25 16.68
CA TYR A 77 -8.29 -8.20 16.20
C TYR A 77 -8.08 -7.18 15.08
N GLU A 78 -9.13 -6.50 14.60
CA GLU A 78 -9.06 -5.58 13.47
C GLU A 78 -8.18 -4.35 13.71
N TYR A 79 -7.82 -4.05 14.95
CA TYR A 79 -6.88 -2.97 15.26
C TYR A 79 -5.53 -3.13 14.54
N VAL A 80 -5.12 -4.36 14.18
CA VAL A 80 -3.87 -4.59 13.44
C VAL A 80 -3.96 -4.13 11.99
N LEU A 81 -5.17 -4.00 11.42
CA LEU A 81 -5.36 -3.45 10.08
C LEU A 81 -5.08 -1.95 10.02
N LYS A 82 -5.02 -1.29 11.19
CA LYS A 82 -4.68 0.14 11.33
C LYS A 82 -3.17 0.38 11.36
N ASN A 83 -2.38 -0.53 10.86
CA ASN A 83 -0.94 -0.34 10.65
C ASN A 83 -0.69 0.26 9.27
N LEU A 84 0.23 1.23 9.20
CA LEU A 84 0.41 2.02 7.98
C LEU A 84 0.82 1.15 6.78
N TYR A 85 1.67 0.15 6.98
CA TYR A 85 2.07 -0.76 5.89
C TYR A 85 0.89 -1.56 5.30
N VAL A 86 -0.16 -1.81 6.09
CA VAL A 86 -1.37 -2.51 5.63
C VAL A 86 -2.14 -1.67 4.63
N TYR A 87 -2.24 -0.35 4.87
CA TYR A 87 -2.85 0.57 3.92
C TYR A 87 -2.08 0.61 2.60
N PHE A 88 -0.75 0.56 2.66
CA PHE A 88 0.07 0.49 1.45
C PHE A 88 -0.14 -0.81 0.68
N TRP A 89 -0.24 -1.96 1.37
CA TRP A 89 -0.58 -3.23 0.73
C TRP A 89 -1.92 -3.14 0.00
N ARG A 90 -2.98 -2.66 0.68
CA ARG A 90 -4.30 -2.57 0.06
C ARG A 90 -4.31 -1.60 -1.12
N TRP A 91 -3.67 -0.44 -0.96
CA TRP A 91 -3.54 0.53 -2.03
C TRP A 91 -2.79 -0.03 -3.24
N ALA A 92 -1.67 -0.74 -3.01
CA ALA A 92 -0.86 -1.28 -4.10
C ALA A 92 -1.62 -2.35 -4.90
N PHE A 93 -2.34 -3.25 -4.21
CA PHE A 93 -3.20 -4.24 -4.86
C PHE A 93 -4.29 -3.56 -5.69
N TRP A 94 -4.97 -2.57 -5.11
CA TRP A 94 -5.95 -1.78 -5.87
C TRP A 94 -5.33 -1.14 -7.10
N LYS A 95 -4.16 -0.47 -6.94
CA LYS A 95 -3.53 0.28 -8.02
C LYS A 95 -3.05 -0.60 -9.16
N VAL A 96 -2.53 -1.78 -8.84
CA VAL A 96 -1.95 -2.68 -9.84
C VAL A 96 -3.03 -3.56 -10.48
N PHE A 97 -3.98 -4.06 -9.70
CA PHE A 97 -4.91 -5.08 -10.19
C PHE A 97 -6.35 -4.60 -10.40
N GLU A 98 -6.81 -3.55 -9.70
CA GLU A 98 -8.22 -3.17 -9.69
C GLU A 98 -8.52 -1.78 -10.27
N ASP A 99 -7.52 -0.89 -10.36
CA ASP A 99 -7.72 0.51 -10.75
C ASP A 99 -8.48 0.64 -12.07
N SER A 100 -9.80 0.72 -11.96
CA SER A 100 -10.75 0.79 -13.07
C SER A 100 -10.79 2.15 -13.76
N PHE A 101 -10.19 3.19 -13.20
CA PHE A 101 -10.06 4.49 -13.88
C PHE A 101 -9.31 4.40 -15.22
N ARG A 102 -8.97 3.18 -15.63
CA ARG A 102 -8.19 2.86 -16.81
C ARG A 102 -8.83 1.89 -17.76
N ALA A 103 -10.09 1.65 -17.65
CA ALA A 103 -10.84 1.11 -18.76
C ALA A 103 -10.80 2.15 -19.89
N LEU A 104 -9.65 2.27 -20.55
CA LEU A 104 -9.57 2.87 -21.87
C LEU A 104 -10.57 2.12 -22.71
N GLU A 105 -11.48 2.83 -23.37
CA GLU A 105 -12.41 2.28 -24.33
C GLU A 105 -11.66 1.29 -25.24
N GLY A 106 -12.03 0.01 -25.20
CA GLY A 106 -11.44 -1.04 -26.03
C GLY A 106 -10.33 -1.89 -25.39
N GLN A 107 -9.98 -1.74 -24.12
CA GLN A 107 -9.11 -2.69 -23.43
C GLN A 107 -9.91 -3.88 -22.90
N PRO A 108 -9.35 -5.11 -23.00
CA PRO A 108 -10.03 -6.28 -22.48
C PRO A 108 -10.24 -6.19 -20.96
N ASP A 109 -11.32 -6.79 -20.53
CA ASP A 109 -11.83 -6.88 -19.16
C ASP A 109 -10.73 -6.86 -18.10
N SER A 110 -10.93 -6.03 -17.09
CA SER A 110 -10.02 -5.85 -15.94
C SER A 110 -9.71 -7.12 -15.15
N SER A 111 -10.41 -8.22 -15.43
CA SER A 111 -10.24 -9.52 -14.79
C SER A 111 -8.89 -10.21 -15.06
N GLN A 112 -8.04 -9.66 -15.94
CA GLN A 112 -6.76 -10.28 -16.33
C GLN A 112 -5.58 -9.29 -16.31
N ARG A 113 -5.56 -8.34 -15.40
CA ARG A 113 -4.40 -7.45 -15.31
C ARG A 113 -3.19 -8.17 -14.73
N ALA A 114 -2.18 -8.39 -15.56
CA ALA A 114 -0.89 -8.85 -15.09
C ALA A 114 -0.13 -7.71 -14.42
N GLY A 115 0.41 -7.98 -13.24
CA GLY A 115 1.19 -7.01 -12.49
C GLY A 115 1.93 -7.66 -11.34
N VAL A 116 2.76 -6.87 -10.66
CA VAL A 116 3.57 -7.31 -9.53
C VAL A 116 3.50 -6.29 -8.41
N VAL A 117 3.21 -6.77 -7.20
CA VAL A 117 3.37 -6.01 -5.96
C VAL A 117 4.46 -6.67 -5.12
N CYS A 118 5.53 -5.94 -4.82
CA CYS A 118 6.66 -6.45 -4.05
C CYS A 118 7.01 -5.48 -2.93
N PHE A 119 6.79 -5.88 -1.69
CA PHE A 119 7.12 -5.06 -0.53
C PHE A 119 8.00 -5.81 0.48
N ILE A 120 8.89 -5.05 1.12
CA ILE A 120 9.50 -5.45 2.38
C ILE A 120 8.71 -4.80 3.51
N THR A 121 8.12 -5.60 4.40
CA THR A 121 7.27 -5.11 5.50
C THR A 121 7.42 -5.97 6.74
N ALA A 122 6.87 -5.48 7.87
CA ALA A 122 6.66 -6.32 9.05
C ALA A 122 5.88 -7.58 8.65
N ASP A 123 6.27 -8.73 9.16
CA ASP A 123 5.76 -10.04 8.78
C ASP A 123 4.51 -10.49 9.56
N GLY A 124 4.08 -9.70 10.53
CA GLY A 124 2.92 -10.03 11.40
C GLY A 124 1.67 -10.44 10.64
N TYR A 125 1.49 -9.94 9.41
CA TYR A 125 0.34 -10.29 8.57
C TYR A 125 0.36 -11.76 8.12
N LEU A 126 1.51 -12.43 8.12
CA LEU A 126 1.62 -13.85 7.74
C LEU A 126 0.93 -14.77 8.74
N HIS A 127 0.89 -14.39 10.01
CA HIS A 127 0.46 -15.28 11.10
C HIS A 127 -0.63 -14.70 11.99
N GLY A 128 -0.72 -13.37 12.10
CA GLY A 128 -1.67 -12.71 13.01
C GLY A 128 -3.12 -13.00 12.66
N PRO A 129 -3.99 -13.30 13.66
CA PRO A 129 -5.40 -13.63 13.40
C PRO A 129 -6.17 -12.47 12.76
N GLY A 130 -5.90 -11.22 13.15
CA GLY A 130 -6.56 -10.05 12.57
C GLY A 130 -6.23 -9.77 11.11
N PHE A 131 -5.24 -10.46 10.55
CA PHE A 131 -4.88 -10.37 9.14
C PHE A 131 -5.48 -11.51 8.27
N ALA A 132 -6.39 -12.30 8.81
CA ALA A 132 -6.99 -13.41 8.07
C ALA A 132 -7.64 -12.96 6.77
N GLY A 133 -8.41 -11.88 6.80
CA GLY A 133 -9.04 -11.30 5.60
C GLY A 133 -8.02 -10.77 4.60
N MET A 134 -6.96 -10.10 5.08
CA MET A 134 -5.86 -9.64 4.22
C MET A 134 -5.20 -10.81 3.48
N ARG A 135 -4.87 -11.90 4.19
CA ARG A 135 -4.28 -13.09 3.55
C ARG A 135 -5.21 -13.74 2.54
N GLU A 136 -6.50 -13.80 2.85
CA GLU A 136 -7.51 -14.36 1.94
C GLU A 136 -7.64 -13.50 0.68
N TYR A 137 -7.73 -12.18 0.86
CA TYR A 137 -7.78 -11.24 -0.25
C TYR A 137 -6.56 -11.36 -1.16
N ILE A 138 -5.33 -11.37 -0.59
CA ILE A 138 -4.08 -11.52 -1.35
C ILE A 138 -4.08 -12.83 -2.16
N ARG A 139 -4.49 -13.95 -1.55
CA ARG A 139 -4.57 -15.25 -2.25
C ARG A 139 -5.54 -15.26 -3.41
N ARG A 140 -6.67 -14.55 -3.29
CA ARG A 140 -7.66 -14.48 -4.37
C ARG A 140 -7.24 -13.54 -5.49
N SER A 141 -6.50 -12.49 -5.15
CA SER A 141 -6.12 -11.43 -6.08
C SER A 141 -4.80 -11.71 -6.82
N SER A 142 -4.07 -12.75 -6.45
CA SER A 142 -2.79 -13.10 -7.07
C SER A 142 -2.76 -14.55 -7.51
N SER A 143 -2.19 -14.81 -8.69
CA SER A 143 -2.01 -16.16 -9.23
C SER A 143 -0.83 -16.89 -8.60
N ARG A 144 0.16 -16.16 -8.13
CA ARG A 144 1.39 -16.68 -7.49
C ARG A 144 1.87 -15.71 -6.43
N GLY A 145 2.60 -16.22 -5.43
CA GLY A 145 3.24 -15.40 -4.43
C GLY A 145 4.49 -16.07 -3.87
N TRP A 146 5.46 -15.24 -3.50
CA TRP A 146 6.69 -15.66 -2.83
C TRP A 146 6.88 -14.83 -1.59
N ILE A 147 7.28 -15.47 -0.51
CA ILE A 147 7.59 -14.82 0.76
C ILE A 147 9.00 -15.23 1.16
N ILE A 148 9.86 -14.24 1.31
CA ILE A 148 11.25 -14.42 1.74
C ILE A 148 11.36 -13.86 3.15
N ASN A 149 11.61 -14.75 4.12
CA ASN A 149 11.88 -14.30 5.49
C ASN A 149 13.30 -13.70 5.54
N VAL A 150 13.41 -12.45 5.92
CA VAL A 150 14.71 -11.74 6.06
C VAL A 150 15.13 -11.57 7.51
N THR A 151 14.35 -12.11 8.45
CA THR A 151 14.63 -12.16 9.89
C THR A 151 14.35 -13.56 10.43
N PRO A 152 15.10 -14.59 9.98
CA PRO A 152 14.85 -15.97 10.37
C PRO A 152 14.98 -16.22 11.89
N GLU A 153 15.69 -15.38 12.61
CA GLU A 153 15.81 -15.40 14.06
C GLU A 153 14.54 -14.96 14.80
N GLY A 154 13.54 -14.50 14.06
CA GLY A 154 12.26 -14.06 14.62
C GLY A 154 12.31 -12.67 15.26
N LYS A 155 11.59 -12.51 16.38
CA LYS A 155 11.52 -11.22 17.09
C LYS A 155 12.89 -10.85 17.68
N ARG A 156 13.26 -9.57 17.54
CA ARG A 156 14.51 -8.99 18.05
C ARG A 156 15.75 -9.65 17.45
N PRO A 157 15.91 -9.65 16.13
CA PRO A 157 17.11 -10.17 15.53
C PRO A 157 18.34 -9.43 16.10
N PRO A 158 19.48 -10.12 16.30
CA PRO A 158 20.71 -9.45 16.70
C PRO A 158 21.02 -8.28 15.76
N ALA A 159 21.50 -7.16 16.29
CA ALA A 159 21.75 -5.94 15.50
C ALA A 159 22.62 -6.19 14.24
N LYS A 160 23.55 -7.14 14.32
CA LYS A 160 24.41 -7.55 13.21
C LYS A 160 23.67 -8.25 12.07
N ASN A 161 22.49 -8.83 12.35
CA ASN A 161 21.67 -9.58 11.39
C ASN A 161 20.41 -8.81 10.99
N ALA A 162 20.14 -7.69 11.65
CA ALA A 162 18.96 -6.88 11.37
C ALA A 162 19.12 -6.17 10.02
N VAL A 163 18.19 -6.38 9.11
CA VAL A 163 18.10 -5.64 7.82
C VAL A 163 17.83 -4.16 8.10
N PHE A 164 17.05 -3.88 9.13
CA PHE A 164 16.77 -2.53 9.63
C PHE A 164 17.01 -2.50 11.14
N ALA A 165 17.31 -1.31 11.67
CA ALA A 165 17.46 -1.10 13.12
C ALA A 165 16.09 -1.13 13.84
N ILE A 166 15.33 -2.22 13.66
CA ILE A 166 14.01 -2.46 14.25
C ILE A 166 13.94 -3.85 14.86
N GLU A 167 13.15 -3.98 15.92
CA GLU A 167 12.92 -5.25 16.61
C GLU A 167 11.83 -6.12 15.96
N THR A 168 11.17 -5.59 14.97
CA THR A 168 10.05 -6.27 14.29
C THR A 168 10.57 -7.19 13.19
N PRO A 169 10.19 -8.47 13.18
CA PRO A 169 10.48 -9.35 12.07
C PRO A 169 9.94 -8.81 10.76
N VAL A 170 10.71 -8.96 9.70
CA VAL A 170 10.36 -8.48 8.36
C VAL A 170 10.48 -9.59 7.31
N SER A 171 9.66 -9.47 6.30
CA SER A 171 9.69 -10.34 5.12
C SER A 171 9.62 -9.50 3.84
N ILE A 172 10.20 -10.04 2.78
CA ILE A 172 9.90 -9.57 1.42
C ILE A 172 8.82 -10.47 0.89
N ALA A 173 7.72 -9.87 0.44
CA ALA A 173 6.66 -10.61 -0.22
C ALA A 173 6.41 -10.04 -1.61
N LEU A 174 6.24 -10.93 -2.57
CA LEU A 174 6.01 -10.64 -3.99
C LEU A 174 4.77 -11.42 -4.43
N PHE A 175 3.83 -10.71 -5.01
CA PHE A 175 2.56 -11.24 -5.53
C PHE A 175 2.28 -10.74 -6.92
#